data_8197e456f87f7a94061430c5a61a589b
#
_entry.id   8197e456f87f7a94061430c5a61a589b
#
_cell.length_a   1.000
_cell.length_b   1.000
_cell.length_c   1.000
_cell.angle_alpha   90.00
_cell.angle_beta   90.00
_cell.angle_gamma   90.00
#
_symmetry.space_group_name_H-M   'P 1'
#
loop_
_entity.id
_entity.type
_entity.pdbx_description
1 polymer ?
#
loop_
_entity_poly.entity_id
_entity_poly.type
_entity_poly.pdbx_seq_one_letter_code
_entity_poly.pdbx_strand_id
1 'polypeptide(L)'
;MTEAPSPPEPAIRLDGLTKSFGKVTAVDGIDMTIAEGEFFSMLGPSGSGKTTVLRMIAGFEQPSGGSVWLEGRDVTRQAPFERDVNTVFQDYALFPHMSVRDNVAYGLRVRRVPRAKRRSMADEALAKVRMHGMGDRKPTQLSGGQRQRVALARALVVEPKVLLLDEPLGALDLKLREEMQVELKVLQRQVGITFIFVTHDQQEALTMSDRIAVMNEGAVEQVGSPTEVYEKPATSFVAGFVGTSNLIGGDAAEEILGRSGVYSVRPEKIHISTEIDTPVNPDEDSATGEVAEVIYAGPATRFVVDLDAGVRLVAMQQNLHGSADDALRYRDEKVRLKWKKEHCFHVKDAM
;
A
#
# COMPACT_ATOMS: atom_id res chain seq x y z
N MET A 1 -6.41 -21.06 37.61
CA MET A 1 -5.92 -20.94 36.23
C MET A 1 -6.76 -19.85 35.57
N THR A 2 -6.27 -18.62 35.53
CA THR A 2 -6.90 -17.53 34.80
C THR A 2 -6.66 -17.79 33.33
N GLU A 3 -7.72 -18.07 32.56
CA GLU A 3 -7.66 -18.12 31.08
C GLU A 3 -7.06 -16.80 30.60
N ALA A 4 -6.05 -16.88 29.76
CA ALA A 4 -5.53 -15.74 29.05
C ALA A 4 -6.70 -15.10 28.26
N PRO A 5 -6.88 -13.76 28.27
CA PRO A 5 -7.94 -13.12 27.52
C PRO A 5 -7.82 -13.55 26.04
N SER A 6 -8.92 -14.00 25.46
CA SER A 6 -9.00 -14.28 24.02
C SER A 6 -8.50 -13.06 23.24
N PRO A 7 -7.71 -13.23 22.18
CA PRO A 7 -7.30 -12.11 21.36
C PRO A 7 -8.55 -11.34 20.89
N PRO A 8 -8.49 -10.01 20.81
CA PRO A 8 -9.64 -9.19 20.37
C PRO A 8 -10.11 -9.67 18.99
N GLU A 9 -11.43 -9.74 18.80
CA GLU A 9 -12.00 -10.11 17.50
C GLU A 9 -11.55 -9.12 16.42
N PRO A 10 -11.14 -9.61 15.23
CA PRO A 10 -10.73 -8.73 14.13
C PRO A 10 -11.95 -7.95 13.59
N ALA A 11 -11.71 -6.71 13.12
CA ALA A 11 -12.76 -5.94 12.44
C ALA A 11 -13.25 -6.65 11.18
N ILE A 12 -12.32 -7.25 10.42
CA ILE A 12 -12.62 -8.07 9.23
C ILE A 12 -11.87 -9.39 9.32
N ARG A 13 -12.55 -10.48 8.98
CA ARG A 13 -11.95 -11.78 8.69
C ARG A 13 -12.50 -12.33 7.38
N LEU A 14 -11.61 -12.76 6.53
CA LEU A 14 -11.89 -13.46 5.27
C LEU A 14 -11.41 -14.90 5.42
N ASP A 15 -12.27 -15.86 5.17
CA ASP A 15 -11.95 -17.29 5.27
C ASP A 15 -12.13 -17.94 3.90
N GLY A 16 -11.03 -18.35 3.26
CA GLY A 16 -11.01 -19.04 1.96
C GLY A 16 -11.77 -18.28 0.86
N LEU A 17 -11.71 -16.94 0.88
CA LEU A 17 -12.53 -16.09 0.01
C LEU A 17 -12.17 -16.29 -1.46
N THR A 18 -13.14 -16.69 -2.28
CA THR A 18 -12.96 -16.91 -3.72
C THR A 18 -13.98 -16.14 -4.55
N LYS A 19 -13.54 -15.71 -5.74
CA LYS A 19 -14.43 -15.11 -6.74
C LYS A 19 -14.03 -15.47 -8.14
N SER A 20 -14.96 -16.08 -8.87
CA SER A 20 -14.80 -16.37 -10.29
C SER A 20 -15.86 -15.63 -11.12
N PHE A 21 -15.47 -15.09 -12.25
CA PHE A 21 -16.32 -14.51 -13.27
C PHE A 21 -16.24 -15.38 -14.53
N GLY A 22 -17.21 -16.29 -14.69
CA GLY A 22 -17.16 -17.30 -15.73
C GLY A 22 -15.95 -18.22 -15.57
N LYS A 23 -14.98 -18.15 -16.49
CA LYS A 23 -13.75 -18.96 -16.45
C LYS A 23 -12.55 -18.26 -15.76
N VAL A 24 -12.71 -16.99 -15.39
CA VAL A 24 -11.62 -16.20 -14.79
C VAL A 24 -11.78 -16.20 -13.28
N THR A 25 -10.78 -16.70 -12.55
CA THR A 25 -10.69 -16.59 -11.09
C THR A 25 -10.03 -15.27 -10.75
N ALA A 26 -10.81 -14.33 -10.22
CA ALA A 26 -10.33 -12.99 -9.85
C ALA A 26 -9.81 -12.93 -8.41
N VAL A 27 -10.26 -13.85 -7.55
CA VAL A 27 -9.81 -14.00 -6.16
C VAL A 27 -9.76 -15.49 -5.87
N ASP A 28 -8.64 -15.98 -5.37
CA ASP A 28 -8.34 -17.40 -5.20
C ASP A 28 -7.94 -17.74 -3.76
N GLY A 29 -8.95 -18.11 -2.95
CA GLY A 29 -8.75 -18.68 -1.62
C GLY A 29 -8.07 -17.78 -0.60
N ILE A 30 -8.48 -16.49 -0.51
CA ILE A 30 -7.84 -15.55 0.40
C ILE A 30 -8.30 -15.79 1.85
N ASP A 31 -7.29 -16.02 2.72
CA ASP A 31 -7.41 -15.98 4.17
C ASP A 31 -6.74 -14.71 4.69
N MET A 32 -7.49 -13.84 5.40
CA MET A 32 -6.97 -12.57 5.86
C MET A 32 -7.73 -12.05 7.07
N THR A 33 -6.99 -11.46 8.03
CA THR A 33 -7.58 -10.78 9.19
C THR A 33 -7.10 -9.33 9.26
N ILE A 34 -8.01 -8.41 9.57
CA ILE A 34 -7.73 -6.98 9.75
C ILE A 34 -8.19 -6.58 11.14
N ALA A 35 -7.30 -6.00 11.93
CA ALA A 35 -7.58 -5.63 13.32
C ALA A 35 -8.50 -4.40 13.41
N GLU A 36 -9.16 -4.22 14.56
CA GLU A 36 -9.94 -3.02 14.84
C GLU A 36 -9.02 -1.79 14.92
N GLY A 37 -9.43 -0.68 14.30
CA GLY A 37 -8.67 0.57 14.27
C GLY A 37 -7.41 0.54 13.39
N GLU A 38 -7.19 -0.52 12.63
CA GLU A 38 -6.04 -0.67 11.72
C GLU A 38 -6.21 0.15 10.44
N PHE A 39 -5.14 0.75 9.94
CA PHE A 39 -5.04 1.23 8.57
C PHE A 39 -4.40 0.12 7.73
N PHE A 40 -5.22 -0.65 7.05
CA PHE A 40 -4.81 -1.80 6.26
C PHE A 40 -4.85 -1.50 4.76
N SER A 41 -3.75 -1.76 4.05
CA SER A 41 -3.71 -1.57 2.60
C SER A 41 -3.67 -2.89 1.83
N MET A 42 -4.44 -2.95 0.74
CA MET A 42 -4.30 -3.96 -0.31
C MET A 42 -3.55 -3.34 -1.48
N LEU A 43 -2.33 -3.79 -1.72
CA LEU A 43 -1.40 -3.30 -2.74
C LEU A 43 -1.19 -4.37 -3.81
N GLY A 44 -1.10 -3.99 -5.07
CA GLY A 44 -0.82 -4.94 -6.17
C GLY A 44 -1.07 -4.31 -7.54
N PRO A 45 -0.65 -4.96 -8.64
CA PRO A 45 -0.90 -4.49 -9.99
C PRO A 45 -2.39 -4.45 -10.33
N SER A 46 -2.73 -3.79 -11.44
CA SER A 46 -4.09 -3.82 -11.97
C SER A 46 -4.50 -5.26 -12.29
N GLY A 47 -5.73 -5.63 -11.93
CA GLY A 47 -6.23 -7.00 -12.14
C GLY A 47 -5.84 -8.01 -11.06
N SER A 48 -5.10 -7.66 -10.02
CA SER A 48 -4.72 -8.59 -8.94
C SER A 48 -5.85 -8.94 -7.94
N GLY A 49 -7.08 -8.47 -8.16
CA GLY A 49 -8.25 -8.84 -7.35
C GLY A 49 -8.62 -7.87 -6.21
N LYS A 50 -7.82 -6.83 -5.91
CA LYS A 50 -8.03 -5.87 -4.79
C LYS A 50 -9.43 -5.28 -4.71
N THR A 51 -9.86 -4.62 -5.79
CA THR A 51 -11.20 -4.01 -5.88
C THR A 51 -12.30 -5.07 -5.77
N THR A 52 -12.07 -6.29 -6.25
CA THR A 52 -13.02 -7.41 -6.11
C THR A 52 -13.16 -7.82 -4.64
N VAL A 53 -12.06 -7.97 -3.91
CA VAL A 53 -12.07 -8.23 -2.46
C VAL A 53 -12.79 -7.10 -1.72
N LEU A 54 -12.44 -5.83 -2.02
CA LEU A 54 -13.11 -4.67 -1.42
C LEU A 54 -14.63 -4.70 -1.64
N ARG A 55 -15.07 -5.01 -2.87
CA ARG A 55 -16.51 -5.11 -3.22
C ARG A 55 -17.20 -6.27 -2.52
N MET A 56 -16.51 -7.38 -2.29
CA MET A 56 -17.05 -8.50 -1.51
C MET A 56 -17.19 -8.12 -0.03
N ILE A 57 -16.23 -7.40 0.56
CA ILE A 57 -16.35 -6.87 1.93
C ILE A 57 -17.52 -5.88 2.01
N ALA A 58 -17.67 -5.00 1.02
CA ALA A 58 -18.77 -4.04 0.95
C ALA A 58 -20.16 -4.68 0.70
N GLY A 59 -20.19 -5.92 0.21
CA GLY A 59 -21.43 -6.61 -0.20
C GLY A 59 -21.95 -6.25 -1.57
N PHE A 60 -21.21 -5.47 -2.37
CA PHE A 60 -21.54 -5.17 -3.76
C PHE A 60 -21.31 -6.35 -4.70
N GLU A 61 -20.46 -7.30 -4.27
CA GLU A 61 -20.17 -8.51 -5.02
C GLU A 61 -20.32 -9.71 -4.08
N GLN A 62 -20.96 -10.79 -4.56
CA GLN A 62 -21.08 -12.01 -3.79
C GLN A 62 -19.88 -12.93 -4.06
N PRO A 63 -19.23 -13.50 -3.05
CA PRO A 63 -18.17 -14.46 -3.27
C PRO A 63 -18.71 -15.74 -3.95
N SER A 64 -17.85 -16.42 -4.71
CA SER A 64 -18.14 -17.74 -5.27
C SER A 64 -17.92 -18.85 -4.24
N GLY A 65 -17.06 -18.62 -3.25
CA GLY A 65 -16.77 -19.51 -2.11
C GLY A 65 -16.13 -18.74 -0.98
N GLY A 66 -16.03 -19.37 0.17
CA GLY A 66 -15.52 -18.75 1.39
C GLY A 66 -16.52 -17.82 2.08
N SER A 67 -16.02 -17.06 3.06
CA SER A 67 -16.88 -16.20 3.88
C SER A 67 -16.22 -14.88 4.27
N VAL A 68 -17.06 -13.87 4.52
CA VAL A 68 -16.68 -12.52 5.00
C VAL A 68 -17.31 -12.31 6.37
N TRP A 69 -16.48 -12.01 7.35
CA TRP A 69 -16.89 -11.74 8.72
C TRP A 69 -16.58 -10.29 9.10
N LEU A 70 -17.51 -9.63 9.76
CA LEU A 70 -17.40 -8.29 10.29
C LEU A 70 -17.67 -8.33 11.79
N GLU A 71 -16.68 -7.98 12.63
CA GLU A 71 -16.78 -8.03 14.09
C GLU A 71 -17.38 -9.37 14.61
N GLY A 72 -16.85 -10.49 14.13
CA GLY A 72 -17.28 -11.83 14.51
C GLY A 72 -18.63 -12.29 13.94
N ARG A 73 -19.28 -11.49 13.07
CA ARG A 73 -20.56 -11.83 12.42
C ARG A 73 -20.33 -12.18 10.96
N ASP A 74 -20.88 -13.31 10.52
CA ASP A 74 -20.90 -13.65 9.10
C ASP A 74 -21.84 -12.69 8.33
N VAL A 75 -21.25 -11.88 7.46
CA VAL A 75 -21.96 -10.93 6.61
C VAL A 75 -21.96 -11.33 5.13
N THR A 76 -21.50 -12.54 4.81
CA THR A 76 -21.28 -13.03 3.45
C THR A 76 -22.47 -12.78 2.54
N ARG A 77 -23.70 -13.05 3.03
CA ARG A 77 -24.94 -12.93 2.26
C ARG A 77 -25.75 -11.65 2.55
N GLN A 78 -25.28 -10.80 3.47
CA GLN A 78 -25.96 -9.56 3.79
C GLN A 78 -25.85 -8.54 2.67
N ALA A 79 -26.93 -7.78 2.45
CA ALA A 79 -26.93 -6.68 1.49
C ALA A 79 -25.98 -5.54 1.95
N PRO A 80 -25.46 -4.70 1.03
CA PRO A 80 -24.52 -3.63 1.37
C PRO A 80 -25.02 -2.66 2.45
N PHE A 81 -26.32 -2.35 2.45
CA PHE A 81 -26.92 -1.41 3.41
C PHE A 81 -27.15 -2.01 4.82
N GLU A 82 -26.99 -3.32 4.97
CA GLU A 82 -27.08 -4.04 6.25
C GLU A 82 -25.71 -4.20 6.94
N ARG A 83 -24.63 -3.92 6.21
CA ARG A 83 -23.26 -4.02 6.73
C ARG A 83 -22.83 -2.70 7.35
N ASP A 84 -22.14 -2.75 8.49
CA ASP A 84 -21.61 -1.55 9.15
C ASP A 84 -20.29 -1.08 8.54
N VAL A 85 -20.28 -0.99 7.21
CA VAL A 85 -19.17 -0.50 6.39
C VAL A 85 -19.63 0.63 5.49
N ASN A 86 -18.72 1.52 5.11
CA ASN A 86 -18.96 2.54 4.08
C ASN A 86 -17.84 2.54 3.07
N THR A 87 -18.14 2.94 1.83
CA THR A 87 -17.19 2.94 0.73
C THR A 87 -17.03 4.34 0.14
N VAL A 88 -15.77 4.77 -0.06
CA VAL A 88 -15.39 5.91 -0.89
C VAL A 88 -14.84 5.34 -2.19
N PHE A 89 -15.49 5.64 -3.30
CA PHE A 89 -15.12 5.20 -4.64
C PHE A 89 -14.09 6.11 -5.27
N GLN A 90 -13.37 5.64 -6.26
CA GLN A 90 -12.32 6.33 -6.99
C GLN A 90 -12.79 7.67 -7.60
N ASP A 91 -14.02 7.75 -8.10
CA ASP A 91 -14.65 8.95 -8.67
C ASP A 91 -15.38 9.83 -7.63
N TYR A 92 -15.25 9.45 -6.33
CA TYR A 92 -15.92 10.07 -5.17
C TYR A 92 -17.45 9.96 -5.17
N ALA A 93 -18.10 9.66 -6.28
CA ALA A 93 -19.55 9.48 -6.46
C ALA A 93 -20.41 10.55 -5.75
N LEU A 94 -20.00 11.82 -5.80
CA LEU A 94 -20.79 12.92 -5.24
C LEU A 94 -22.00 13.24 -6.13
N PHE A 95 -23.14 13.52 -5.50
CA PHE A 95 -24.35 13.94 -6.19
C PHE A 95 -24.21 15.38 -6.70
N PRO A 96 -24.07 15.61 -8.03
CA PRO A 96 -23.71 16.93 -8.56
C PRO A 96 -24.82 17.98 -8.41
N HIS A 97 -26.08 17.54 -8.29
CA HIS A 97 -27.25 18.38 -8.12
C HIS A 97 -27.47 18.82 -6.66
N MET A 98 -26.85 18.16 -5.70
CA MET A 98 -26.95 18.48 -4.26
C MET A 98 -25.83 19.42 -3.82
N SER A 99 -26.09 20.18 -2.74
CA SER A 99 -25.05 20.93 -2.05
C SER A 99 -24.04 19.98 -1.37
N VAL A 100 -22.86 20.49 -0.98
CA VAL A 100 -21.84 19.77 -0.20
C VAL A 100 -22.47 19.24 1.11
N ARG A 101 -23.21 20.10 1.84
CA ARG A 101 -23.88 19.71 3.07
C ARG A 101 -24.92 18.61 2.83
N ASP A 102 -25.71 18.71 1.76
CA ASP A 102 -26.72 17.70 1.45
C ASP A 102 -26.10 16.37 1.01
N ASN A 103 -24.95 16.41 0.32
CA ASN A 103 -24.17 15.22 0.03
C ASN A 103 -23.76 14.51 1.31
N VAL A 104 -23.14 15.23 2.26
CA VAL A 104 -22.72 14.66 3.54
C VAL A 104 -23.94 14.17 4.34
N ALA A 105 -25.00 14.96 4.40
CA ALA A 105 -26.20 14.62 5.14
C ALA A 105 -27.06 13.49 4.51
N TYR A 106 -26.69 12.98 3.31
CA TYR A 106 -27.53 12.04 2.57
C TYR A 106 -27.76 10.72 3.33
N GLY A 107 -26.71 10.10 3.86
CA GLY A 107 -26.82 8.86 4.65
C GLY A 107 -27.68 9.03 5.89
N LEU A 108 -27.54 10.17 6.59
CA LEU A 108 -28.39 10.51 7.74
C LEU A 108 -29.86 10.70 7.34
N ARG A 109 -30.13 11.21 6.12
CA ARG A 109 -31.49 11.34 5.60
C ARG A 109 -32.12 9.96 5.36
N VAL A 110 -31.36 9.03 4.79
CA VAL A 110 -31.81 7.64 4.61
C VAL A 110 -32.12 6.97 5.94
N ARG A 111 -31.28 7.22 6.97
CA ARG A 111 -31.50 6.76 8.36
C ARG A 111 -32.60 7.57 9.10
N ARG A 112 -33.34 8.44 8.42
CA ARG A 112 -34.46 9.25 8.96
C ARG A 112 -34.07 10.17 10.14
N VAL A 113 -32.81 10.59 10.22
CA VAL A 113 -32.37 11.57 11.23
C VAL A 113 -33.09 12.91 11.01
N PRO A 114 -33.62 13.58 12.07
CA PRO A 114 -34.32 14.88 11.95
C PRO A 114 -33.47 15.95 11.26
N ARG A 115 -34.10 16.84 10.47
CA ARG A 115 -33.41 17.81 9.60
C ARG A 115 -32.43 18.72 10.33
N ALA A 116 -32.82 19.24 11.50
CA ALA A 116 -31.94 20.12 12.29
C ALA A 116 -30.68 19.38 12.76
N LYS A 117 -30.83 18.18 13.36
CA LYS A 117 -29.72 17.34 13.83
C LYS A 117 -28.81 16.91 12.66
N ARG A 118 -29.42 16.51 11.54
CA ARG A 118 -28.69 16.11 10.33
C ARG A 118 -27.80 17.23 9.77
N ARG A 119 -28.29 18.49 9.80
CA ARG A 119 -27.50 19.65 9.37
C ARG A 119 -26.30 19.89 10.27
N SER A 120 -26.48 19.85 11.59
CA SER A 120 -25.39 19.97 12.57
C SER A 120 -24.34 18.90 12.36
N MET A 121 -24.73 17.63 12.32
CA MET A 121 -23.81 16.51 12.09
C MET A 121 -23.05 16.62 10.76
N ALA A 122 -23.69 17.09 9.70
CA ALA A 122 -23.02 17.30 8.41
C ALA A 122 -22.00 18.44 8.48
N ASP A 123 -22.30 19.55 9.16
CA ASP A 123 -21.38 20.67 9.33
C ASP A 123 -20.19 20.26 10.24
N GLU A 124 -20.40 19.46 11.28
CA GLU A 124 -19.36 18.88 12.13
C GLU A 124 -18.46 17.91 11.35
N ALA A 125 -19.04 17.03 10.51
CA ALA A 125 -18.28 16.12 9.65
C ALA A 125 -17.42 16.88 8.62
N LEU A 126 -17.97 17.97 8.03
CA LEU A 126 -17.22 18.84 7.14
C LEU A 126 -16.06 19.55 7.86
N ALA A 127 -16.24 19.96 9.10
CA ALA A 127 -15.18 20.58 9.90
C ALA A 127 -14.03 19.61 10.17
N LYS A 128 -14.32 18.32 10.47
CA LYS A 128 -13.30 17.26 10.67
C LYS A 128 -12.39 17.06 9.45
N VAL A 129 -12.90 17.30 8.24
CA VAL A 129 -12.13 17.18 6.97
C VAL A 129 -11.68 18.55 6.42
N ARG A 130 -11.60 19.59 7.26
CA ARG A 130 -11.18 20.96 6.92
C ARG A 130 -12.01 21.63 5.81
N MET A 131 -13.29 21.32 5.73
CA MET A 131 -14.25 21.89 4.77
C MET A 131 -15.26 22.83 5.45
N HIS A 132 -14.88 23.44 6.56
CA HIS A 132 -15.72 24.42 7.26
C HIS A 132 -16.16 25.56 6.34
N GLY A 133 -17.45 25.95 6.41
CA GLY A 133 -18.00 27.05 5.60
C GLY A 133 -18.27 26.71 4.12
N MET A 134 -17.97 25.49 3.68
CA MET A 134 -18.16 25.07 2.27
C MET A 134 -19.50 24.37 2.01
N GLY A 135 -20.35 24.23 3.04
CA GLY A 135 -21.57 23.39 2.97
C GLY A 135 -22.58 23.76 1.91
N ASP A 136 -22.68 25.04 1.52
CA ASP A 136 -23.66 25.52 0.54
C ASP A 136 -23.15 25.48 -0.91
N ARG A 137 -21.88 25.15 -1.14
CA ARG A 137 -21.31 24.97 -2.49
C ARG A 137 -21.84 23.67 -3.14
N LYS A 138 -21.72 23.61 -4.47
CA LYS A 138 -21.93 22.38 -5.24
C LYS A 138 -20.61 21.65 -5.51
N PRO A 139 -20.60 20.33 -5.73
CA PRO A 139 -19.41 19.57 -6.08
C PRO A 139 -18.63 20.11 -7.30
N THR A 140 -19.32 20.68 -8.27
CA THR A 140 -18.73 21.29 -9.47
C THR A 140 -17.89 22.56 -9.18
N GLN A 141 -18.04 23.15 -8.01
CA GLN A 141 -17.30 24.33 -7.56
C GLN A 141 -16.07 23.98 -6.70
N LEU A 142 -15.76 22.68 -6.58
CA LEU A 142 -14.70 22.16 -5.72
C LEU A 142 -13.51 21.65 -6.55
N SER A 143 -12.30 21.77 -5.99
CA SER A 143 -11.11 21.08 -6.52
C SER A 143 -11.21 19.56 -6.30
N GLY A 144 -10.32 18.77 -6.92
CA GLY A 144 -10.26 17.31 -6.73
C GLY A 144 -10.13 16.91 -5.27
N GLY A 145 -9.15 17.45 -4.55
CA GLY A 145 -8.97 17.18 -3.12
C GLY A 145 -10.12 17.64 -2.24
N GLN A 146 -10.78 18.76 -2.59
CA GLN A 146 -12.00 19.18 -1.87
C GLN A 146 -13.16 18.21 -2.08
N ARG A 147 -13.35 17.67 -3.30
CA ARG A 147 -14.36 16.63 -3.56
C ARG A 147 -14.08 15.37 -2.77
N GLN A 148 -12.82 14.95 -2.69
CA GLN A 148 -12.41 13.81 -1.89
C GLN A 148 -12.75 14.00 -0.40
N ARG A 149 -12.39 15.15 0.19
CA ARG A 149 -12.72 15.46 1.60
C ARG A 149 -14.22 15.43 1.85
N VAL A 150 -15.04 15.92 0.93
CA VAL A 150 -16.49 15.84 1.04
C VAL A 150 -16.98 14.38 0.98
N ALA A 151 -16.40 13.54 0.11
CA ALA A 151 -16.72 12.11 0.06
C ALA A 151 -16.34 11.38 1.36
N LEU A 152 -15.19 11.71 1.95
CA LEU A 152 -14.78 11.21 3.27
C LEU A 152 -15.76 11.65 4.37
N ALA A 153 -16.13 12.94 4.42
CA ALA A 153 -17.12 13.44 5.39
C ALA A 153 -18.46 12.71 5.23
N ARG A 154 -18.93 12.49 3.99
CA ARG A 154 -20.16 11.75 3.69
C ARG A 154 -20.09 10.31 4.20
N ALA A 155 -18.94 9.66 4.04
CA ALA A 155 -18.75 8.30 4.48
C ALA A 155 -18.66 8.19 6.01
N LEU A 156 -18.03 9.15 6.67
CA LEU A 156 -17.80 9.15 8.12
C LEU A 156 -18.98 9.64 8.96
N VAL A 157 -19.88 10.48 8.41
CA VAL A 157 -20.98 11.10 9.17
C VAL A 157 -21.97 10.08 9.75
N VAL A 158 -22.03 8.89 9.19
CA VAL A 158 -22.89 7.80 9.65
C VAL A 158 -22.18 6.86 10.63
N GLU A 159 -20.95 7.18 11.02
CA GLU A 159 -20.12 6.47 12.00
C GLU A 159 -20.00 4.96 11.71
N PRO A 160 -19.44 4.57 10.53
CA PRO A 160 -19.25 3.17 10.20
C PRO A 160 -18.13 2.55 11.05
N LYS A 161 -18.15 1.23 11.23
CA LYS A 161 -17.04 0.48 11.88
C LYS A 161 -15.83 0.37 10.99
N VAL A 162 -16.05 0.20 9.68
CA VAL A 162 -14.99 0.07 8.68
C VAL A 162 -15.23 1.03 7.52
N LEU A 163 -14.20 1.76 7.13
CA LEU A 163 -14.17 2.60 5.94
C LEU A 163 -13.37 1.93 4.83
N LEU A 164 -14.01 1.71 3.70
CA LEU A 164 -13.42 1.11 2.50
C LEU A 164 -13.06 2.23 1.52
N LEU A 165 -11.83 2.24 1.04
CA LEU A 165 -11.30 3.28 0.15
C LEU A 165 -10.76 2.62 -1.12
N ASP A 166 -11.44 2.83 -2.26
CA ASP A 166 -11.08 2.24 -3.56
C ASP A 166 -10.31 3.28 -4.40
N GLU A 167 -8.97 3.20 -4.39
CA GLU A 167 -8.03 4.10 -5.08
C GLU A 167 -8.35 5.61 -4.92
N PRO A 168 -8.59 6.11 -3.70
CA PRO A 168 -9.16 7.44 -3.51
C PRO A 168 -8.19 8.58 -3.88
N LEU A 169 -6.89 8.31 -4.04
CA LEU A 169 -5.86 9.31 -4.36
C LEU A 169 -5.45 9.31 -5.83
N GLY A 170 -5.91 8.34 -6.62
CA GLY A 170 -5.46 8.12 -8.00
C GLY A 170 -5.71 9.28 -8.97
N ALA A 171 -6.72 10.12 -8.71
CA ALA A 171 -7.08 11.26 -9.56
C ALA A 171 -6.39 12.59 -9.16
N LEU A 172 -5.48 12.58 -8.17
CA LEU A 172 -4.80 13.77 -7.65
C LEU A 172 -3.41 13.92 -8.26
N ASP A 173 -2.95 15.18 -8.40
CA ASP A 173 -1.56 15.47 -8.70
C ASP A 173 -0.64 15.08 -7.53
N LEU A 174 0.67 14.96 -7.80
CA LEU A 174 1.65 14.44 -6.83
C LEU A 174 1.63 15.21 -5.50
N LYS A 175 1.70 16.54 -5.56
CA LYS A 175 1.78 17.36 -4.34
C LYS A 175 0.52 17.23 -3.47
N LEU A 176 -0.64 17.30 -4.12
CA LEU A 176 -1.92 17.17 -3.42
C LEU A 176 -2.11 15.74 -2.88
N ARG A 177 -1.58 14.72 -3.58
CA ARG A 177 -1.59 13.33 -3.13
C ARG A 177 -0.79 13.16 -1.85
N GLU A 178 0.43 13.69 -1.78
CA GLU A 178 1.28 13.65 -0.58
C GLU A 178 0.61 14.36 0.62
N GLU A 179 0.01 15.53 0.39
CA GLU A 179 -0.75 16.24 1.44
C GLU A 179 -1.94 15.39 1.95
N MET A 180 -2.68 14.75 1.03
CA MET A 180 -3.84 13.94 1.37
C MET A 180 -3.47 12.63 2.07
N GLN A 181 -2.32 12.02 1.78
CA GLN A 181 -1.82 10.84 2.52
C GLN A 181 -1.66 11.16 4.01
N VAL A 182 -0.98 12.27 4.32
CA VAL A 182 -0.80 12.72 5.71
C VAL A 182 -2.15 13.00 6.38
N GLU A 183 -3.06 13.69 5.67
CA GLU A 183 -4.39 14.01 6.21
C GLU A 183 -5.23 12.77 6.48
N LEU A 184 -5.21 11.77 5.57
CA LEU A 184 -5.94 10.51 5.76
C LEU A 184 -5.44 9.73 6.98
N LYS A 185 -4.11 9.65 7.19
CA LYS A 185 -3.54 8.98 8.37
C LYS A 185 -3.90 9.71 9.66
N VAL A 186 -3.85 11.05 9.66
CA VAL A 186 -4.28 11.87 10.82
C VAL A 186 -5.78 11.67 11.08
N LEU A 187 -6.61 11.72 10.04
CA LEU A 187 -8.05 11.52 10.15
C LEU A 187 -8.40 10.15 10.73
N GLN A 188 -7.77 9.09 10.23
CA GLN A 188 -7.98 7.71 10.69
C GLN A 188 -7.68 7.59 12.20
N ARG A 189 -6.55 8.17 12.67
CA ARG A 189 -6.19 8.20 14.09
C ARG A 189 -7.20 8.97 14.94
N GLN A 190 -7.75 10.07 14.40
CA GLN A 190 -8.73 10.89 15.10
C GLN A 190 -10.09 10.22 15.25
N VAL A 191 -10.54 9.49 14.22
CA VAL A 191 -11.83 8.81 14.24
C VAL A 191 -11.76 7.42 14.88
N GLY A 192 -10.58 6.78 14.91
CA GLY A 192 -10.32 5.51 15.59
C GLY A 192 -10.98 4.29 14.96
N ILE A 193 -11.49 4.37 13.72
CA ILE A 193 -12.11 3.24 13.01
C ILE A 193 -11.14 2.55 12.08
N THR A 194 -11.47 1.35 11.64
CA THR A 194 -10.67 0.56 10.70
C THR A 194 -10.78 1.14 9.28
N PHE A 195 -9.63 1.34 8.60
CA PHE A 195 -9.55 1.75 7.20
C PHE A 195 -9.00 0.60 6.37
N ILE A 196 -9.71 0.26 5.27
CA ILE A 196 -9.21 -0.65 4.23
C ILE A 196 -8.98 0.18 2.97
N PHE A 197 -7.73 0.26 2.55
CA PHE A 197 -7.27 1.12 1.47
C PHE A 197 -6.76 0.28 0.31
N VAL A 198 -7.36 0.45 -0.87
CA VAL A 198 -6.89 -0.20 -2.11
C VAL A 198 -6.05 0.80 -2.89
N THR A 199 -4.87 0.39 -3.30
CA THR A 199 -3.99 1.18 -4.15
C THR A 199 -3.11 0.29 -5.03
N HIS A 200 -2.59 0.85 -6.10
CA HIS A 200 -1.49 0.31 -6.89
C HIS A 200 -0.19 1.12 -6.68
N ASP A 201 -0.25 2.20 -5.90
CA ASP A 201 0.91 3.04 -5.57
C ASP A 201 1.58 2.53 -4.29
N GLN A 202 2.85 2.12 -4.46
CA GLN A 202 3.65 1.54 -3.37
C GLN A 202 3.94 2.58 -2.28
N GLN A 203 4.17 3.84 -2.67
CA GLN A 203 4.48 4.91 -1.73
C GLN A 203 3.29 5.20 -0.81
N GLU A 204 2.06 5.17 -1.36
CA GLU A 204 0.83 5.31 -0.57
C GLU A 204 0.74 4.21 0.49
N ALA A 205 0.89 2.94 0.07
CA ALA A 205 0.81 1.80 0.98
C ALA A 205 1.90 1.86 2.07
N LEU A 206 3.16 2.11 1.70
CA LEU A 206 4.28 2.17 2.64
C LEU A 206 4.17 3.33 3.65
N THR A 207 3.60 4.47 3.23
CA THR A 207 3.53 5.69 4.07
C THR A 207 2.37 5.65 5.08
N MET A 208 1.22 5.08 4.68
CA MET A 208 0.00 5.22 5.48
C MET A 208 -0.35 3.98 6.31
N SER A 209 0.07 2.79 5.89
CA SER A 209 -0.46 1.55 6.45
C SER A 209 0.19 1.14 7.75
N ASP A 210 -0.56 0.45 8.58
CA ASP A 210 -0.05 -0.31 9.71
C ASP A 210 0.36 -1.72 9.24
N ARG A 211 -0.43 -2.30 8.29
CA ARG A 211 -0.09 -3.53 7.55
C ARG A 211 -0.51 -3.42 6.09
N ILE A 212 0.21 -4.15 5.24
CA ILE A 212 0.00 -4.22 3.79
C ILE A 212 -0.19 -5.68 3.40
N ALA A 213 -1.24 -5.97 2.63
CA ALA A 213 -1.36 -7.21 1.86
C ALA A 213 -0.90 -6.93 0.42
N VAL A 214 0.17 -7.57 -0.01
CA VAL A 214 0.60 -7.55 -1.41
C VAL A 214 -0.14 -8.65 -2.16
N MET A 215 -0.88 -8.25 -3.20
CA MET A 215 -1.72 -9.14 -3.98
C MET A 215 -1.20 -9.29 -5.41
N ASN A 216 -1.23 -10.51 -5.90
CA ASN A 216 -0.87 -10.86 -7.27
C ASN A 216 -1.81 -11.96 -7.78
N GLU A 217 -2.29 -11.85 -9.02
CA GLU A 217 -3.09 -12.89 -9.70
C GLU A 217 -4.23 -13.50 -8.87
N GLY A 218 -4.89 -12.69 -8.04
CA GLY A 218 -6.01 -13.12 -7.21
C GLY A 218 -5.63 -13.71 -5.86
N ALA A 219 -4.33 -13.86 -5.56
CA ALA A 219 -3.81 -14.39 -4.30
C ALA A 219 -3.09 -13.31 -3.47
N VAL A 220 -2.86 -13.62 -2.19
CA VAL A 220 -2.04 -12.80 -1.27
C VAL A 220 -0.64 -13.39 -1.23
N GLU A 221 0.35 -12.64 -1.73
CA GLU A 221 1.76 -13.02 -1.72
C GLU A 221 2.41 -12.85 -0.33
N GLN A 222 2.09 -11.74 0.34
CA GLN A 222 2.62 -11.41 1.65
C GLN A 222 1.70 -10.45 2.39
N VAL A 223 1.58 -10.64 3.71
CA VAL A 223 0.99 -9.65 4.62
C VAL A 223 2.01 -9.32 5.69
N GLY A 224 2.27 -8.03 5.92
CA GLY A 224 3.21 -7.58 6.95
C GLY A 224 3.16 -6.08 7.17
N SER A 225 3.94 -5.58 8.11
CA SER A 225 4.18 -4.14 8.27
C SER A 225 4.88 -3.58 7.02
N PRO A 226 4.79 -2.26 6.75
CA PRO A 226 5.53 -1.63 5.65
C PRO A 226 7.01 -2.01 5.61
N THR A 227 7.66 -2.02 6.77
CA THR A 227 9.08 -2.37 6.89
C THR A 227 9.33 -3.84 6.54
N GLU A 228 8.47 -4.77 7.00
CA GLU A 228 8.62 -6.20 6.67
C GLU A 228 8.44 -6.46 5.18
N VAL A 229 7.40 -5.89 4.57
CA VAL A 229 7.12 -6.07 3.13
C VAL A 229 8.24 -5.48 2.28
N TYR A 230 8.80 -4.33 2.67
CA TYR A 230 9.87 -3.67 1.93
C TYR A 230 11.22 -4.35 2.15
N GLU A 231 11.65 -4.54 3.40
CA GLU A 231 13.00 -5.03 3.71
C GLU A 231 13.13 -6.56 3.64
N LYS A 232 12.04 -7.31 3.93
CA LYS A 232 12.01 -8.78 3.98
C LYS A 232 10.94 -9.35 3.05
N PRO A 233 11.05 -9.13 1.74
CA PRO A 233 10.08 -9.66 0.79
C PRO A 233 10.06 -11.19 0.83
N ALA A 234 8.84 -11.78 0.81
CA ALA A 234 8.68 -13.24 0.87
C ALA A 234 8.95 -13.91 -0.48
N THR A 235 8.66 -13.22 -1.58
CA THR A 235 8.80 -13.75 -2.94
C THR A 235 9.58 -12.77 -3.83
N SER A 236 10.11 -13.28 -4.95
CA SER A 236 10.74 -12.45 -5.98
C SER A 236 9.77 -11.41 -6.56
N PHE A 237 8.47 -11.75 -6.64
CA PHE A 237 7.43 -10.82 -7.04
C PHE A 237 7.34 -9.63 -6.05
N VAL A 238 7.22 -9.89 -4.75
CA VAL A 238 7.14 -8.81 -3.73
C VAL A 238 8.40 -7.95 -3.75
N ALA A 239 9.58 -8.58 -3.87
CA ALA A 239 10.87 -7.88 -3.95
C ALA A 239 10.92 -6.90 -5.13
N GLY A 240 10.46 -7.31 -6.31
CA GLY A 240 10.47 -6.49 -7.52
C GLY A 240 9.29 -5.53 -7.62
N PHE A 241 8.14 -5.87 -7.02
CA PHE A 241 6.95 -5.03 -7.07
C PHE A 241 6.98 -3.91 -6.02
N VAL A 242 7.47 -4.18 -4.79
CA VAL A 242 7.53 -3.16 -3.72
C VAL A 242 8.91 -2.52 -3.69
N GLY A 243 9.07 -1.41 -4.42
CA GLY A 243 10.35 -0.74 -4.63
C GLY A 243 11.24 -1.42 -5.66
N THR A 244 12.44 -0.90 -5.82
CA THR A 244 13.49 -1.53 -6.63
C THR A 244 14.25 -2.53 -5.77
N SER A 245 14.53 -3.73 -6.31
CA SER A 245 15.37 -4.72 -5.63
C SER A 245 16.34 -5.35 -6.61
N ASN A 246 17.52 -5.68 -6.12
CA ASN A 246 18.46 -6.54 -6.82
C ASN A 246 18.14 -7.99 -6.46
N LEU A 247 17.97 -8.83 -7.46
CA LEU A 247 17.81 -10.27 -7.29
C LEU A 247 19.09 -10.96 -7.72
N ILE A 248 19.70 -11.72 -6.81
CA ILE A 248 20.92 -12.50 -7.05
C ILE A 248 20.51 -13.97 -6.96
N GLY A 249 20.60 -14.68 -8.08
CA GLY A 249 20.18 -16.08 -8.16
C GLY A 249 21.12 -16.91 -9.04
N GLY A 250 20.87 -18.23 -9.12
CA GLY A 250 21.65 -19.15 -9.92
C GLY A 250 23.15 -19.18 -9.55
N ASP A 251 24.00 -19.31 -10.55
CA ASP A 251 25.46 -19.41 -10.38
C ASP A 251 26.06 -18.16 -9.69
N ALA A 252 25.47 -16.98 -9.94
CA ALA A 252 25.90 -15.74 -9.29
C ALA A 252 25.66 -15.73 -7.76
N ALA A 253 24.61 -16.37 -7.28
CA ALA A 253 24.36 -16.50 -5.85
C ALA A 253 25.40 -17.42 -5.17
N GLU A 254 25.80 -18.48 -5.84
CA GLU A 254 26.87 -19.37 -5.34
C GLU A 254 28.23 -18.68 -5.35
N GLU A 255 28.54 -17.94 -6.43
CA GLU A 255 29.82 -17.22 -6.59
C GLU A 255 29.95 -16.06 -5.60
N ILE A 256 28.92 -15.20 -5.48
CA ILE A 256 28.97 -13.96 -4.69
C ILE A 256 28.67 -14.22 -3.22
N LEU A 257 27.65 -15.07 -2.93
CA LEU A 257 27.12 -15.26 -1.59
C LEU A 257 27.56 -16.58 -0.94
N GLY A 258 28.11 -17.53 -1.72
CA GLY A 258 28.41 -18.88 -1.27
C GLY A 258 27.17 -19.70 -0.89
N ARG A 259 26.01 -19.36 -1.45
CA ARG A 259 24.69 -19.95 -1.11
C ARG A 259 23.86 -20.11 -2.37
N SER A 260 23.13 -21.25 -2.49
CA SER A 260 22.16 -21.47 -3.56
C SER A 260 20.79 -20.84 -3.23
N GLY A 261 20.04 -20.48 -4.26
CA GLY A 261 18.72 -19.85 -4.14
C GLY A 261 18.67 -18.46 -4.75
N VAL A 262 17.57 -17.74 -4.53
CA VAL A 262 17.39 -16.36 -4.97
C VAL A 262 17.40 -15.45 -3.77
N TYR A 263 18.19 -14.40 -3.83
CA TYR A 263 18.37 -13.44 -2.75
C TYR A 263 18.06 -12.04 -3.23
N SER A 264 17.41 -11.26 -2.36
CA SER A 264 17.05 -9.87 -2.58
C SER A 264 17.93 -8.95 -1.75
N VAL A 265 18.50 -7.91 -2.37
CA VAL A 265 19.18 -6.82 -1.67
C VAL A 265 18.74 -5.47 -2.24
N ARG A 266 18.40 -4.53 -1.36
CA ARG A 266 17.93 -3.20 -1.77
C ARG A 266 19.10 -2.35 -2.28
N PRO A 267 18.90 -1.54 -3.36
CA PRO A 267 19.96 -0.69 -3.92
C PRO A 267 20.59 0.29 -2.92
N GLU A 268 19.81 0.82 -2.00
CA GLU A 268 20.29 1.75 -0.95
C GLU A 268 21.06 1.08 0.18
N LYS A 269 21.07 -0.25 0.24
CA LYS A 269 21.88 -1.05 1.18
C LYS A 269 23.23 -1.42 0.59
N ILE A 270 23.45 -1.14 -0.69
CA ILE A 270 24.69 -1.44 -1.40
C ILE A 270 25.59 -0.20 -1.42
N HIS A 271 26.78 -0.35 -0.87
CA HIS A 271 27.84 0.66 -0.95
C HIS A 271 28.70 0.41 -2.17
N ILE A 272 28.97 1.46 -2.96
CA ILE A 272 29.85 1.44 -4.14
C ILE A 272 31.17 2.13 -3.84
N SER A 273 32.30 1.54 -4.23
CA SER A 273 33.65 2.07 -4.05
C SER A 273 34.54 1.76 -5.25
N THR A 274 35.39 2.71 -5.64
CA THR A 274 36.47 2.52 -6.63
C THR A 274 37.70 1.84 -5.99
N GLU A 275 37.76 1.74 -4.66
CA GLU A 275 38.83 1.05 -3.94
C GLU A 275 38.56 -0.46 -3.92
N ILE A 276 38.93 -1.15 -5.00
CA ILE A 276 38.68 -2.58 -5.19
C ILE A 276 39.53 -3.49 -4.29
N ASP A 277 40.66 -3.02 -3.77
CA ASP A 277 41.61 -3.82 -2.95
C ASP A 277 41.35 -3.71 -1.45
N THR A 278 40.35 -2.91 -1.00
CA THR A 278 40.03 -2.78 0.43
C THR A 278 39.50 -4.10 1.00
N PRO A 279 39.93 -4.51 2.20
CA PRO A 279 39.41 -5.71 2.87
C PRO A 279 37.88 -5.63 3.04
N VAL A 280 37.21 -6.75 2.82
CA VAL A 280 35.78 -6.91 3.07
C VAL A 280 35.60 -7.42 4.50
N ASN A 281 34.68 -6.83 5.25
CA ASN A 281 34.39 -7.28 6.59
C ASN A 281 33.73 -8.68 6.58
N PRO A 282 33.93 -9.53 7.60
CA PRO A 282 33.35 -10.87 7.66
C PRO A 282 31.81 -10.90 7.65
N ASP A 283 31.16 -9.79 8.03
CA ASP A 283 29.71 -9.60 8.06
C ASP A 283 29.15 -9.00 6.75
N GLU A 284 30.01 -8.76 5.75
CA GLU A 284 29.65 -8.24 4.45
C GLU A 284 29.80 -9.30 3.35
N ASP A 285 28.94 -9.21 2.35
CA ASP A 285 29.13 -9.79 1.03
C ASP A 285 29.64 -8.71 0.07
N SER A 286 30.36 -9.08 -0.98
CA SER A 286 30.85 -8.14 -1.97
C SER A 286 30.98 -8.77 -3.35
N ALA A 287 30.91 -7.91 -4.38
CA ALA A 287 31.15 -8.28 -5.75
C ALA A 287 31.87 -7.15 -6.49
N THR A 288 32.68 -7.50 -7.49
CA THR A 288 33.34 -6.53 -8.37
C THR A 288 32.65 -6.50 -9.75
N GLY A 289 32.77 -5.37 -10.42
CA GLY A 289 32.19 -5.19 -11.74
C GLY A 289 32.53 -3.82 -12.32
N GLU A 290 31.93 -3.51 -13.47
CA GLU A 290 32.11 -2.24 -14.18
C GLU A 290 30.80 -1.44 -14.18
N VAL A 291 30.88 -0.13 -13.98
CA VAL A 291 29.72 0.76 -13.99
C VAL A 291 29.24 0.98 -15.42
N ALA A 292 28.16 0.33 -15.81
CA ALA A 292 27.56 0.46 -17.13
C ALA A 292 26.81 1.79 -17.31
N GLU A 293 26.08 2.24 -16.28
CA GLU A 293 25.27 3.46 -16.32
C GLU A 293 25.25 4.19 -14.98
N VAL A 294 25.25 5.53 -15.07
CA VAL A 294 25.06 6.43 -13.92
C VAL A 294 23.82 7.28 -14.15
N ILE A 295 22.82 7.19 -13.26
CA ILE A 295 21.53 7.87 -13.39
C ILE A 295 21.37 8.83 -12.22
N TYR A 296 21.47 10.12 -12.48
CA TYR A 296 21.21 11.17 -11.50
C TYR A 296 19.70 11.42 -11.37
N ALA A 297 19.14 11.21 -10.18
CA ALA A 297 17.71 11.37 -9.90
C ALA A 297 17.41 12.41 -8.82
N GLY A 298 18.19 13.51 -8.80
CA GLY A 298 18.04 14.58 -7.82
C GLY A 298 18.58 14.20 -6.44
N PRO A 299 17.75 13.71 -5.49
CA PRO A 299 18.20 13.41 -4.13
C PRO A 299 19.14 12.21 -4.04
N ALA A 300 19.17 11.36 -5.07
CA ALA A 300 20.03 10.18 -5.12
C ALA A 300 20.58 9.94 -6.53
N THR A 301 21.71 9.23 -6.60
CA THR A 301 22.29 8.70 -7.84
C THR A 301 22.20 7.18 -7.83
N ARG A 302 21.80 6.59 -8.96
CA ARG A 302 21.79 5.15 -9.19
C ARG A 302 22.97 4.76 -10.07
N PHE A 303 23.71 3.75 -9.65
CA PHE A 303 24.81 3.15 -10.40
C PHE A 303 24.37 1.77 -10.84
N VAL A 304 24.31 1.55 -12.14
CA VAL A 304 24.02 0.24 -12.73
C VAL A 304 25.35 -0.43 -13.00
N VAL A 305 25.62 -1.54 -12.36
CA VAL A 305 26.92 -2.24 -12.39
C VAL A 305 26.75 -3.63 -13.00
N ASP A 306 27.51 -3.90 -14.06
CA ASP A 306 27.65 -5.24 -14.63
C ASP A 306 28.74 -5.97 -13.86
N LEU A 307 28.34 -6.97 -13.06
CA LEU A 307 29.26 -7.72 -12.23
C LEU A 307 30.07 -8.76 -13.02
N ASP A 308 31.29 -9.04 -12.56
CA ASP A 308 32.15 -10.08 -13.12
C ASP A 308 31.46 -11.46 -13.07
N ALA A 309 30.57 -11.70 -12.09
CA ALA A 309 29.72 -12.89 -11.96
C ALA A 309 28.54 -12.97 -12.96
N GLY A 310 28.47 -12.09 -13.95
CA GLY A 310 27.49 -12.13 -15.06
C GLY A 310 26.09 -11.64 -14.72
N VAL A 311 25.88 -10.97 -13.56
CA VAL A 311 24.61 -10.36 -13.17
C VAL A 311 24.74 -8.85 -13.09
N ARG A 312 23.63 -8.16 -13.26
CA ARG A 312 23.54 -6.70 -13.14
C ARG A 312 22.90 -6.31 -11.84
N LEU A 313 23.60 -5.46 -11.05
CA LEU A 313 23.07 -4.88 -9.82
C LEU A 313 22.99 -3.36 -9.91
N VAL A 314 22.08 -2.80 -9.12
CA VAL A 314 21.92 -1.35 -8.95
C VAL A 314 22.33 -0.97 -7.52
N ALA A 315 23.28 -0.05 -7.39
CA ALA A 315 23.57 0.61 -6.11
C ALA A 315 22.94 2.00 -6.12
N MET A 316 22.47 2.50 -4.97
CA MET A 316 21.89 3.83 -4.83
C MET A 316 22.59 4.61 -3.72
N GLN A 317 23.11 5.79 -4.05
CA GLN A 317 23.78 6.68 -3.12
C GLN A 317 23.04 8.01 -3.01
N GLN A 318 22.82 8.51 -1.80
CA GLN A 318 22.25 9.82 -1.57
C GLN A 318 23.23 10.93 -1.95
N ASN A 319 22.75 11.98 -2.63
CA ASN A 319 23.53 13.13 -3.09
C ASN A 319 23.65 14.17 -1.97
N LEU A 320 24.28 13.82 -0.85
CA LEU A 320 24.41 14.73 0.30
C LEU A 320 25.52 15.79 0.11
N HIS A 321 26.63 15.43 -0.53
CA HIS A 321 27.84 16.26 -0.61
C HIS A 321 28.51 16.26 -2.00
N GLY A 322 28.04 15.44 -2.95
CA GLY A 322 28.62 15.32 -4.28
C GLY A 322 27.81 16.06 -5.35
N SER A 323 28.47 16.52 -6.40
CA SER A 323 27.82 17.04 -7.59
C SER A 323 27.42 15.90 -8.55
N ALA A 324 26.52 16.19 -9.53
CA ALA A 324 26.21 15.26 -10.59
C ALA A 324 27.47 14.84 -11.38
N ASP A 325 28.42 15.78 -11.57
CA ASP A 325 29.68 15.55 -12.28
C ASP A 325 30.60 14.56 -11.53
N ASP A 326 30.60 14.58 -10.18
CA ASP A 326 31.36 13.63 -9.40
C ASP A 326 30.83 12.20 -9.56
N ALA A 327 29.51 12.07 -9.62
CA ALA A 327 28.87 10.77 -9.84
C ALA A 327 29.13 10.24 -11.27
N LEU A 328 29.14 11.11 -12.29
CA LEU A 328 29.40 10.72 -13.68
C LEU A 328 30.81 10.18 -13.93
N ARG A 329 31.79 10.48 -13.05
CA ARG A 329 33.16 9.94 -13.13
C ARG A 329 33.23 8.43 -12.89
N TYR A 330 32.19 7.83 -12.28
CA TYR A 330 32.12 6.38 -12.09
C TYR A 330 31.81 5.59 -13.36
N ARG A 331 31.38 6.25 -14.47
CA ARG A 331 31.05 5.54 -15.71
C ARG A 331 32.30 4.85 -16.28
N ASP A 332 32.12 3.60 -16.69
CA ASP A 332 33.15 2.72 -17.23
C ASP A 332 34.30 2.43 -16.21
N GLU A 333 34.13 2.80 -14.94
CA GLU A 333 35.09 2.51 -13.89
C GLU A 333 34.83 1.13 -13.27
N LYS A 334 35.92 0.46 -12.93
CA LYS A 334 35.87 -0.77 -12.16
C LYS A 334 35.60 -0.46 -10.69
N VAL A 335 34.57 -1.10 -10.13
CA VAL A 335 34.10 -0.82 -8.76
C VAL A 335 33.89 -2.10 -7.98
N ARG A 336 33.89 -1.95 -6.66
CA ARG A 336 33.42 -2.95 -5.72
C ARG A 336 32.11 -2.52 -5.10
N LEU A 337 31.13 -3.40 -5.14
CA LEU A 337 29.87 -3.30 -4.38
C LEU A 337 30.03 -4.10 -3.08
N LYS A 338 29.55 -3.53 -1.96
CA LYS A 338 29.55 -4.17 -0.63
C LYS A 338 28.20 -3.97 0.03
N TRP A 339 27.71 -4.98 0.72
CA TRP A 339 26.49 -4.90 1.53
C TRP A 339 26.59 -5.85 2.73
N LYS A 340 25.89 -5.52 3.81
CA LYS A 340 25.83 -6.39 4.98
C LYS A 340 25.02 -7.65 4.68
N LYS A 341 25.46 -8.80 5.17
CA LYS A 341 24.76 -10.09 5.02
C LYS A 341 23.34 -10.06 5.57
N GLU A 342 23.11 -9.29 6.65
CA GLU A 342 21.79 -9.09 7.25
C GLU A 342 20.79 -8.34 6.35
N HIS A 343 21.24 -7.66 5.29
CA HIS A 343 20.43 -6.96 4.31
C HIS A 343 20.16 -7.78 3.04
N CYS A 344 20.66 -9.01 2.98
CA CYS A 344 20.50 -9.92 1.85
C CYS A 344 19.58 -11.07 2.25
N PHE A 345 18.31 -11.02 1.82
CA PHE A 345 17.26 -11.93 2.24
C PHE A 345 16.98 -12.97 1.18
N HIS A 346 16.87 -14.25 1.58
CA HIS A 346 16.39 -15.30 0.70
C HIS A 346 14.90 -15.05 0.37
N VAL A 347 14.56 -15.09 -0.91
CA VAL A 347 13.18 -14.96 -1.41
C VAL A 347 12.77 -16.24 -2.14
N LYS A 348 11.49 -16.60 -2.03
CA LYS A 348 10.95 -17.70 -2.84
C LYS A 348 10.79 -17.22 -4.27
N ASP A 349 11.12 -18.07 -5.24
CA ASP A 349 10.74 -17.79 -6.62
C ASP A 349 9.20 -17.70 -6.70
N ALA A 350 8.69 -16.73 -7.45
CA ALA A 350 7.29 -16.73 -7.82
C ALA A 350 7.05 -17.96 -8.71
N MET A 351 6.11 -18.81 -8.30
CA MET A 351 5.72 -19.98 -9.09
C MET A 351 5.06 -19.57 -10.40
#